data_7f2457bc2e12d2dbe7f1eb95bbfea5c7
#
_entry.id   7f2457bc2e12d2dbe7f1eb95bbfea5c7
#
_cell.length_a   1.000
_cell.length_b   1.000
_cell.length_c   1.000
_cell.angle_alpha   90.00
_cell.angle_beta   90.00
_cell.angle_gamma   90.00
#
_symmetry.space_group_name_H-M   'P 1'
#
loop_
_entity.id
_entity.type
_entity.pdbx_description
1 polymer ?
#
loop_
_entity_poly.entity_id
_entity_poly.type
_entity_poly.pdbx_seq_one_letter_code
_entity_poly.pdbx_strand_id
1 'polypeptide(L)'
;MIRTVGTIEYQLTYKKVKNLNMRLHADSTIHVSAPKRVPLSEIDRFVASKEQWIMRAKKRLENQIVIPKNQHSNEECLALFTKISDQIYPMFAAQIGEKPELRVRWMKTRWGVCYPAKHRITLNQQLYEKPLAAIEYIIVHEYMHFLYPNHQKEFHEAMKVAMPDYKIRRNLLK
;
A
#
# COMPACT_ATOMS: atom_id res chain seq x y z
N MET A 1 19.67 17.91 12.30
CA MET A 1 21.12 18.10 12.08
C MET A 1 21.48 17.35 10.80
N ILE A 2 22.11 18.03 9.84
CA ILE A 2 22.62 17.39 8.60
C ILE A 2 24.01 16.83 8.90
N ARG A 3 24.31 15.65 8.38
CA ARG A 3 25.59 14.95 8.50
C ARG A 3 25.97 14.26 7.21
N THR A 4 27.27 14.03 7.03
CA THR A 4 27.82 13.32 5.87
C THR A 4 28.73 12.19 6.36
N VAL A 5 28.60 11.01 5.75
CA VAL A 5 29.50 9.88 5.93
C VAL A 5 29.85 9.29 4.56
N GLY A 6 31.12 9.32 4.18
CA GLY A 6 31.52 9.04 2.80
C GLY A 6 30.82 9.98 1.82
N THR A 7 30.11 9.42 0.86
CA THR A 7 29.31 10.15 -0.15
C THR A 7 27.85 10.34 0.25
N ILE A 8 27.45 9.88 1.45
CA ILE A 8 26.06 9.86 1.89
C ILE A 8 25.80 11.05 2.82
N GLU A 9 24.96 11.97 2.36
CA GLU A 9 24.39 13.02 3.22
C GLU A 9 23.07 12.53 3.82
N TYR A 10 22.85 12.79 5.12
CA TYR A 10 21.63 12.41 5.81
C TYR A 10 21.23 13.39 6.90
N GLN A 11 19.94 13.48 7.15
CA GLN A 11 19.37 14.30 8.22
C GLN A 11 19.13 13.44 9.47
N LEU A 12 19.89 13.75 10.54
CA LEU A 12 19.74 13.07 11.83
C LEU A 12 18.74 13.79 12.74
N THR A 13 17.82 12.99 13.31
CA THR A 13 16.87 13.44 14.34
C THR A 13 16.89 12.47 15.51
N TYR A 14 17.14 12.97 16.72
CA TYR A 14 17.01 12.19 17.95
C TYR A 14 15.53 12.09 18.37
N LYS A 15 15.05 10.87 18.60
CA LYS A 15 13.67 10.58 18.99
C LYS A 15 13.62 9.50 20.10
N LYS A 16 12.47 9.37 20.77
CA LYS A 16 12.19 8.25 21.68
C LYS A 16 11.90 6.98 20.85
N VAL A 17 12.93 6.38 20.27
CA VAL A 17 12.88 5.12 19.50
C VAL A 17 13.81 4.09 20.13
N LYS A 18 13.53 2.80 19.98
CA LYS A 18 14.38 1.72 20.51
C LYS A 18 15.62 1.48 19.67
N ASN A 19 15.50 1.59 18.35
CA ASN A 19 16.53 1.26 17.37
C ASN A 19 16.81 2.42 16.43
N LEU A 20 17.95 2.36 15.72
CA LEU A 20 18.22 3.23 14.57
C LEU A 20 17.24 2.93 13.45
N ASN A 21 16.63 3.98 12.89
CA ASN A 21 15.73 3.87 11.74
C ASN A 21 16.20 4.82 10.65
N MET A 22 16.21 4.33 9.41
CA MET A 22 16.55 5.12 8.23
C MET A 22 15.39 5.10 7.23
N ARG A 23 15.11 6.24 6.63
CA ARG A 23 14.10 6.40 5.57
C ARG A 23 14.69 7.23 4.44
N LEU A 24 14.45 6.77 3.20
CA LEU A 24 14.66 7.56 2.00
C LEU A 24 13.32 8.19 1.62
N HIS A 25 13.32 9.51 1.44
CA HIS A 25 12.14 10.28 1.02
C HIS A 25 12.05 10.37 -0.51
N ALA A 26 10.90 10.80 -1.02
CA ALA A 26 10.67 10.92 -2.46
C ALA A 26 11.56 11.97 -3.15
N ASP A 27 12.04 12.96 -2.40
CA ASP A 27 13.01 13.97 -2.81
C ASP A 27 14.47 13.49 -2.75
N SER A 28 14.69 12.17 -2.59
CA SER A 28 15.99 11.53 -2.43
C SER A 28 16.74 11.91 -1.14
N THR A 29 16.13 12.61 -0.18
CA THR A 29 16.74 12.91 1.12
C THR A 29 16.68 11.68 2.04
N ILE A 30 17.75 11.51 2.83
CA ILE A 30 17.88 10.40 3.78
C ILE A 30 17.65 10.95 5.19
N HIS A 31 16.66 10.40 5.88
CA HIS A 31 16.38 10.74 7.27
C HIS A 31 16.71 9.56 8.19
N VAL A 32 17.50 9.84 9.23
CA VAL A 32 17.88 8.89 10.27
C VAL A 32 17.29 9.33 11.60
N SER A 33 16.57 8.43 12.25
CA SER A 33 16.07 8.64 13.62
C SER A 33 16.86 7.75 14.58
N ALA A 34 17.41 8.33 15.63
CA ALA A 34 18.26 7.67 16.61
C ALA A 34 17.79 7.92 18.05
N PRO A 35 17.97 6.94 18.97
CA PRO A 35 17.85 7.19 20.41
C PRO A 35 18.96 8.14 20.88
N LYS A 36 18.69 8.99 21.86
CA LYS A 36 19.69 9.96 22.40
C LYS A 36 20.97 9.29 22.94
N ARG A 37 20.90 8.01 23.34
CA ARG A 37 22.03 7.25 23.93
C ARG A 37 23.03 6.72 22.89
N VAL A 38 22.69 6.74 21.61
CA VAL A 38 23.54 6.16 20.56
C VAL A 38 24.58 7.19 20.13
N PRO A 39 25.89 6.84 20.18
CA PRO A 39 26.96 7.73 19.74
C PRO A 39 26.89 8.03 18.26
N LEU A 40 27.37 9.22 17.86
CA LEU A 40 27.40 9.63 16.45
C LEU A 40 28.18 8.67 15.57
N SER A 41 29.30 8.13 16.08
CA SER A 41 30.12 7.15 15.35
C SER A 41 29.39 5.86 15.02
N GLU A 42 28.49 5.42 15.89
CA GLU A 42 27.65 4.24 15.65
C GLU A 42 26.57 4.54 14.61
N ILE A 43 26.00 5.75 14.66
CA ILE A 43 25.02 6.21 13.67
C ILE A 43 25.65 6.31 12.28
N ASP A 44 26.85 6.90 12.18
CA ASP A 44 27.60 7.01 10.93
C ASP A 44 27.94 5.62 10.36
N ARG A 45 28.38 4.69 11.21
CA ARG A 45 28.65 3.28 10.81
C ARG A 45 27.40 2.59 10.30
N PHE A 46 26.27 2.79 10.96
CA PHE A 46 24.98 2.27 10.52
C PHE A 46 24.61 2.82 9.14
N VAL A 47 24.73 4.12 8.90
CA VAL A 47 24.43 4.74 7.59
C VAL A 47 25.37 4.18 6.51
N ALA A 48 26.68 4.12 6.78
CA ALA A 48 27.67 3.56 5.87
C ALA A 48 27.34 2.08 5.50
N SER A 49 26.93 1.28 6.47
CA SER A 49 26.53 -0.12 6.23
C SER A 49 25.33 -0.30 5.30
N LYS A 50 24.56 0.79 5.07
CA LYS A 50 23.37 0.80 4.21
C LYS A 50 23.59 1.40 2.83
N GLU A 51 24.84 1.71 2.46
CA GLU A 51 25.19 2.36 1.19
C GLU A 51 24.55 1.67 -0.03
N GLN A 52 24.72 0.36 -0.18
CA GLN A 52 24.14 -0.39 -1.30
C GLN A 52 22.60 -0.34 -1.30
N TRP A 53 21.98 -0.36 -0.12
CA TRP A 53 20.54 -0.22 -0.01
C TRP A 53 20.08 1.17 -0.46
N ILE A 54 20.80 2.22 -0.06
CA ILE A 54 20.55 3.61 -0.44
C ILE A 54 20.65 3.76 -1.96
N MET A 55 21.71 3.24 -2.58
CA MET A 55 21.91 3.29 -4.03
C MET A 55 20.76 2.61 -4.78
N ARG A 56 20.39 1.40 -4.37
CA ARG A 56 19.26 0.68 -4.97
C ARG A 56 17.92 1.41 -4.78
N ALA A 57 17.71 2.02 -3.62
CA ALA A 57 16.50 2.76 -3.32
C ALA A 57 16.41 4.07 -4.10
N LYS A 58 17.51 4.82 -4.27
CA LYS A 58 17.59 6.00 -5.13
C LYS A 58 17.31 5.65 -6.59
N LYS A 59 17.97 4.62 -7.11
CA LYS A 59 17.72 4.13 -8.49
C LYS A 59 16.26 3.72 -8.73
N ARG A 60 15.59 3.14 -7.71
CA ARG A 60 14.15 2.87 -7.79
C ARG A 60 13.30 4.14 -7.84
N LEU A 61 13.69 5.19 -7.12
CA LEU A 61 12.99 6.48 -7.17
C LEU A 61 13.17 7.15 -8.53
N GLU A 62 14.37 7.13 -9.11
CA GLU A 62 14.67 7.65 -10.45
C GLU A 62 13.89 6.92 -11.54
N ASN A 63 13.75 5.58 -11.41
CA ASN A 63 13.01 4.73 -12.34
C ASN A 63 11.50 4.66 -12.01
N GLN A 64 11.01 5.31 -10.95
CA GLN A 64 9.57 5.44 -10.73
C GLN A 64 9.01 6.34 -11.83
N ILE A 65 8.34 5.72 -12.82
CA ILE A 65 7.40 6.44 -13.67
C ILE A 65 6.47 7.17 -12.70
N VAL A 66 6.55 8.50 -12.69
CA VAL A 66 5.60 9.34 -11.97
C VAL A 66 4.27 9.12 -12.69
N ILE A 67 3.49 8.14 -12.23
CA ILE A 67 2.10 7.99 -12.68
C ILE A 67 1.42 9.30 -12.27
N PRO A 68 0.94 10.11 -13.21
CA PRO A 68 0.32 11.36 -12.87
C PRO A 68 -0.80 11.11 -11.86
N LYS A 69 -0.74 11.80 -10.75
CA LYS A 69 -1.82 11.80 -9.77
C LYS A 69 -3.04 12.37 -10.49
N ASN A 70 -4.12 11.58 -10.60
CA ASN A 70 -5.41 12.01 -11.17
C ASN A 70 -5.50 12.08 -12.71
N GLN A 71 -5.27 10.98 -13.43
CA GLN A 71 -5.72 10.88 -14.83
C GLN A 71 -7.27 10.79 -14.94
N HIS A 72 -7.92 10.27 -13.88
CA HIS A 72 -9.37 10.10 -13.79
C HIS A 72 -9.91 10.76 -12.52
N SER A 73 -11.13 11.31 -12.60
CA SER A 73 -11.79 11.87 -11.44
C SER A 73 -12.19 10.77 -10.45
N ASN A 74 -12.40 11.15 -9.19
CA ASN A 74 -12.92 10.20 -8.19
C ASN A 74 -14.31 9.71 -8.57
N GLU A 75 -15.12 10.53 -9.23
CA GLU A 75 -16.47 10.26 -9.69
C GLU A 75 -16.46 9.19 -10.80
N GLU A 76 -15.58 9.32 -11.78
CA GLU A 76 -15.40 8.33 -12.86
C GLU A 76 -14.96 6.97 -12.30
N CYS A 77 -13.96 6.99 -11.43
CA CYS A 77 -13.49 5.77 -10.76
C CYS A 77 -14.60 5.13 -9.93
N LEU A 78 -15.35 5.94 -9.16
CA LEU A 78 -16.43 5.44 -8.32
C LEU A 78 -17.55 4.83 -9.16
N ALA A 79 -17.92 5.46 -10.27
CA ALA A 79 -18.95 4.93 -11.17
C ALA A 79 -18.57 3.54 -11.72
N LEU A 80 -17.33 3.38 -12.20
CA LEU A 80 -16.82 2.07 -12.66
C LEU A 80 -16.81 1.04 -11.55
N PHE A 81 -16.23 1.38 -10.38
CA PHE A 81 -16.10 0.44 -9.28
C PHE A 81 -17.44 0.07 -8.66
N THR A 82 -18.42 1.00 -8.66
CA THR A 82 -19.78 0.72 -8.21
C THR A 82 -20.44 -0.31 -9.14
N LYS A 83 -20.34 -0.12 -10.45
CA LYS A 83 -20.88 -1.05 -11.44
C LYS A 83 -20.31 -2.48 -11.26
N ILE A 84 -19.00 -2.59 -11.04
CA ILE A 84 -18.35 -3.89 -10.79
C ILE A 84 -18.79 -4.46 -9.44
N SER A 85 -18.84 -3.63 -8.41
CA SER A 85 -19.29 -4.02 -7.08
C SER A 85 -20.75 -4.50 -7.06
N ASP A 86 -21.63 -3.90 -7.88
CA ASP A 86 -23.03 -4.35 -8.02
C ASP A 86 -23.14 -5.78 -8.53
N GLN A 87 -22.22 -6.20 -9.39
CA GLN A 87 -22.16 -7.56 -9.90
C GLN A 87 -21.59 -8.56 -8.88
N ILE A 88 -20.72 -8.10 -7.98
CA ILE A 88 -20.02 -8.92 -6.99
C ILE A 88 -20.82 -9.04 -5.69
N TYR A 89 -21.48 -7.95 -5.26
CA TYR A 89 -22.17 -7.87 -3.98
C TYR A 89 -23.16 -9.01 -3.72
N PRO A 90 -23.96 -9.51 -4.69
CA PRO A 90 -24.88 -10.62 -4.44
C PRO A 90 -24.21 -11.88 -3.85
N MET A 91 -22.94 -12.12 -4.13
CA MET A 91 -22.17 -13.23 -3.56
C MET A 91 -21.96 -13.11 -2.05
N PHE A 92 -22.06 -11.91 -1.50
CA PHE A 92 -21.79 -11.58 -0.10
C PHE A 92 -23.00 -11.08 0.67
N ALA A 93 -24.11 -10.77 -0.01
CA ALA A 93 -25.27 -10.12 0.57
C ALA A 93 -25.86 -10.87 1.78
N ALA A 94 -25.89 -12.20 1.73
CA ALA A 94 -26.43 -13.03 2.82
C ALA A 94 -25.59 -12.94 4.10
N GLN A 95 -24.27 -12.69 3.99
CA GLN A 95 -23.34 -12.66 5.12
C GLN A 95 -23.09 -11.26 5.65
N ILE A 96 -23.07 -10.24 4.79
CA ILE A 96 -22.70 -8.89 5.18
C ILE A 96 -23.89 -7.93 5.33
N GLY A 97 -25.11 -8.36 4.93
CA GLY A 97 -26.31 -7.53 4.96
C GLY A 97 -26.29 -6.44 3.90
N GLU A 98 -26.49 -5.18 4.27
CA GLU A 98 -26.51 -4.08 3.31
C GLU A 98 -25.22 -3.94 2.51
N LYS A 99 -25.32 -3.34 1.31
CA LYS A 99 -24.15 -3.09 0.47
C LYS A 99 -23.27 -2.01 1.12
N PRO A 100 -21.95 -2.25 1.28
CA PRO A 100 -21.05 -1.26 1.89
C PRO A 100 -20.92 0.00 1.04
N GLU A 101 -20.72 1.14 1.72
CA GLU A 101 -20.33 2.39 1.07
C GLU A 101 -19.01 2.22 0.33
N LEU A 102 -18.95 2.59 -0.95
CA LEU A 102 -17.71 2.66 -1.70
C LEU A 102 -17.16 4.08 -1.70
N ARG A 103 -15.86 4.20 -1.50
CA ARG A 103 -15.11 5.45 -1.68
C ARG A 103 -13.89 5.23 -2.55
N VAL A 104 -13.48 6.29 -3.23
CA VAL A 104 -12.25 6.31 -4.03
C VAL A 104 -11.27 7.29 -3.42
N ARG A 105 -10.02 6.88 -3.33
CA ARG A 105 -8.93 7.74 -2.88
C ARG A 105 -7.61 7.27 -3.50
N TRP A 106 -6.75 8.19 -3.88
CA TRP A 106 -5.37 7.84 -4.23
C TRP A 106 -4.62 7.29 -3.00
N MET A 107 -3.98 6.13 -3.16
CA MET A 107 -3.18 5.48 -2.11
C MET A 107 -1.84 5.03 -2.66
N LYS A 108 -0.75 5.29 -1.90
CA LYS A 108 0.62 4.97 -2.33
C LYS A 108 0.94 3.48 -2.29
N THR A 109 0.38 2.73 -1.34
CA THR A 109 0.85 1.38 -0.98
C THR A 109 -0.23 0.31 -0.95
N ARG A 110 -1.48 0.64 -1.22
CA ARG A 110 -2.62 -0.27 -1.14
C ARG A 110 -3.55 -0.09 -2.32
N TRP A 111 -4.17 -1.17 -2.76
CA TRP A 111 -5.17 -1.17 -3.81
C TRP A 111 -6.59 -0.96 -3.27
N GLY A 112 -6.85 -1.44 -2.04
CA GLY A 112 -8.10 -1.27 -1.33
C GLY A 112 -7.90 -1.28 0.18
N VAL A 113 -8.93 -0.91 0.92
CA VAL A 113 -9.04 -1.03 2.39
C VAL A 113 -10.49 -1.22 2.76
N CYS A 114 -10.80 -2.31 3.46
CA CYS A 114 -12.08 -2.53 4.10
C CYS A 114 -12.09 -1.93 5.51
N TYR A 115 -13.20 -1.32 5.88
CA TYR A 115 -13.52 -0.81 7.21
C TYR A 115 -14.83 -1.43 7.71
N PRO A 116 -14.81 -2.67 8.25
CA PRO A 116 -16.03 -3.38 8.65
C PRO A 116 -16.89 -2.58 9.63
N ALA A 117 -16.29 -1.98 10.66
CA ALA A 117 -17.00 -1.18 11.66
C ALA A 117 -17.69 0.08 11.08
N LYS A 118 -17.30 0.54 9.90
CA LYS A 118 -17.90 1.68 9.19
C LYS A 118 -18.75 1.26 8.00
N HIS A 119 -18.86 -0.04 7.80
CA HIS A 119 -19.55 -0.65 6.65
C HIS A 119 -19.14 -0.01 5.32
N ARG A 120 -17.81 0.06 5.08
CA ARG A 120 -17.23 0.83 3.98
C ARG A 120 -16.00 0.18 3.39
N ILE A 121 -15.86 0.27 2.07
CA ILE A 121 -14.65 -0.06 1.31
C ILE A 121 -14.11 1.22 0.68
N THR A 122 -12.79 1.43 0.76
CA THR A 122 -12.10 2.50 0.03
C THR A 122 -11.17 1.86 -1.00
N LEU A 123 -11.35 2.20 -2.27
CA LEU A 123 -10.57 1.69 -3.39
C LEU A 123 -9.56 2.72 -3.87
N ASN A 124 -8.43 2.24 -4.37
CA ASN A 124 -7.38 3.11 -4.91
C ASN A 124 -7.77 3.60 -6.31
N GLN A 125 -7.69 4.91 -6.53
CA GLN A 125 -7.91 5.53 -7.83
C GLN A 125 -7.07 4.87 -8.95
N GLN A 126 -5.84 4.46 -8.66
CA GLN A 126 -4.94 3.78 -9.61
C GLN A 126 -5.48 2.43 -10.14
N LEU A 127 -6.48 1.85 -9.49
CA LEU A 127 -7.15 0.63 -9.99
C LEU A 127 -7.86 0.86 -11.34
N TYR A 128 -8.25 2.10 -11.64
CA TYR A 128 -8.92 2.43 -12.88
C TYR A 128 -8.10 2.03 -14.12
N GLU A 129 -6.77 2.14 -14.01
CA GLU A 129 -5.82 1.79 -15.08
C GLU A 129 -5.49 0.29 -15.15
N LYS A 130 -6.03 -0.51 -14.22
CA LYS A 130 -5.76 -1.95 -14.19
C LYS A 130 -6.78 -2.74 -15.01
N PRO A 131 -6.42 -3.94 -15.51
CA PRO A 131 -7.37 -4.82 -16.17
C PRO A 131 -8.58 -5.10 -15.28
N LEU A 132 -9.76 -5.24 -15.89
CA LEU A 132 -11.02 -5.51 -15.19
C LEU A 132 -10.89 -6.67 -14.18
N ALA A 133 -10.22 -7.76 -14.56
CA ALA A 133 -9.99 -8.90 -13.68
C ALA A 133 -9.20 -8.57 -12.41
N ALA A 134 -8.31 -7.57 -12.45
CA ALA A 134 -7.57 -7.09 -11.27
C ALA A 134 -8.48 -6.23 -10.36
N ILE A 135 -9.35 -5.42 -10.96
CA ILE A 135 -10.34 -4.60 -10.21
C ILE A 135 -11.32 -5.52 -9.48
N GLU A 136 -11.89 -6.50 -10.20
CA GLU A 136 -12.78 -7.51 -9.62
C GLU A 136 -12.12 -8.23 -8.45
N TYR A 137 -10.86 -8.65 -8.61
CA TYR A 137 -10.10 -9.31 -7.54
C TYR A 137 -9.99 -8.43 -6.29
N ILE A 138 -9.67 -7.14 -6.43
CA ILE A 138 -9.57 -6.24 -5.27
C ILE A 138 -10.93 -6.04 -4.62
N ILE A 139 -11.99 -5.87 -5.39
CA ILE A 139 -13.34 -5.71 -4.83
C ILE A 139 -13.76 -6.96 -4.05
N VAL A 140 -13.59 -8.16 -4.61
CA VAL A 140 -13.86 -9.42 -3.90
C VAL A 140 -13.01 -9.55 -2.64
N HIS A 141 -11.72 -9.18 -2.72
CA HIS A 141 -10.78 -9.21 -1.59
C HIS A 141 -11.24 -8.29 -0.44
N GLU A 142 -11.69 -7.09 -0.74
CA GLU A 142 -12.17 -6.14 0.28
C GLU A 142 -13.54 -6.59 0.86
N TYR A 143 -14.43 -7.18 0.05
CA TYR A 143 -15.65 -7.81 0.55
C TYR A 143 -15.34 -8.97 1.50
N MET A 144 -14.33 -9.79 1.18
CA MET A 144 -13.94 -10.92 2.01
C MET A 144 -13.47 -10.48 3.42
N HIS A 145 -12.94 -9.24 3.56
CA HIS A 145 -12.54 -8.70 4.85
C HIS A 145 -13.68 -8.37 5.81
N PHE A 146 -14.94 -8.34 5.36
CA PHE A 146 -16.08 -8.30 6.27
C PHE A 146 -16.26 -9.63 7.02
N LEU A 147 -15.83 -10.74 6.42
CA LEU A 147 -15.98 -12.10 6.96
C LEU A 147 -14.69 -12.55 7.65
N TYR A 148 -13.53 -12.20 7.08
CA TYR A 148 -12.22 -12.64 7.52
C TYR A 148 -11.28 -11.42 7.64
N PRO A 149 -11.05 -10.87 8.86
CA PRO A 149 -10.25 -9.67 9.05
C PRO A 149 -8.78 -9.82 8.62
N ASN A 150 -8.24 -11.04 8.71
CA ASN A 150 -6.84 -11.34 8.45
C ASN A 150 -6.67 -12.31 7.28
N HIS A 151 -5.53 -12.22 6.58
CA HIS A 151 -5.18 -13.12 5.46
C HIS A 151 -4.65 -14.48 5.95
N GLN A 152 -5.39 -15.16 6.83
CA GLN A 152 -5.07 -16.49 7.31
C GLN A 152 -5.61 -17.57 6.35
N LYS A 153 -5.47 -18.83 6.72
CA LYS A 153 -5.84 -19.98 5.89
C LYS A 153 -7.30 -19.89 5.41
N GLU A 154 -8.21 -19.56 6.34
CA GLU A 154 -9.65 -19.46 6.11
C GLU A 154 -9.98 -18.38 5.06
N PHE A 155 -9.31 -17.22 5.13
CA PHE A 155 -9.43 -16.17 4.11
C PHE A 155 -9.06 -16.69 2.72
N HIS A 156 -7.92 -17.39 2.60
CA HIS A 156 -7.46 -17.92 1.32
C HIS A 156 -8.32 -19.04 0.78
N GLU A 157 -8.88 -19.88 1.64
CA GLU A 157 -9.85 -20.93 1.26
C GLU A 157 -11.15 -20.31 0.74
N ALA A 158 -11.69 -19.33 1.47
CA ALA A 158 -12.87 -18.59 1.05
C ALA A 158 -12.64 -17.83 -0.27
N MET A 159 -11.48 -17.17 -0.42
CA MET A 159 -11.10 -16.53 -1.69
C MET A 159 -11.03 -17.52 -2.86
N LYS A 160 -10.54 -18.74 -2.64
CA LYS A 160 -10.48 -19.77 -3.67
C LYS A 160 -11.87 -20.25 -4.09
N VAL A 161 -12.82 -20.30 -3.15
CA VAL A 161 -14.20 -20.64 -3.45
C VAL A 161 -14.90 -19.53 -4.23
N ALA A 162 -14.78 -18.27 -3.76
CA ALA A 162 -15.41 -17.12 -4.39
C ALA A 162 -14.80 -16.78 -5.77
N MET A 163 -13.50 -17.00 -5.94
CA MET A 163 -12.73 -16.65 -7.14
C MET A 163 -11.58 -17.65 -7.33
N PRO A 164 -11.80 -18.79 -8.00
CA PRO A 164 -10.79 -19.87 -8.12
C PRO A 164 -9.46 -19.41 -8.73
N ASP A 165 -9.47 -18.41 -9.63
CA ASP A 165 -8.33 -17.84 -10.33
C ASP A 165 -7.73 -16.59 -9.64
N TYR A 166 -8.09 -16.31 -8.37
CA TYR A 166 -7.71 -15.08 -7.66
C TYR A 166 -6.19 -14.85 -7.62
N LYS A 167 -5.36 -15.92 -7.60
CA LYS A 167 -3.90 -15.80 -7.62
C LYS A 167 -3.38 -15.25 -8.96
N ILE A 168 -4.00 -15.64 -10.06
CA ILE A 168 -3.68 -15.15 -11.41
C ILE A 168 -4.05 -13.68 -11.49
N ARG A 169 -5.28 -13.33 -11.10
CA ARG A 169 -5.78 -11.94 -11.11
C ARG A 169 -4.95 -11.00 -10.22
N ARG A 170 -4.52 -11.48 -9.05
CA ARG A 170 -3.61 -10.73 -8.17
C ARG A 170 -2.28 -10.35 -8.86
N ASN A 171 -1.76 -11.21 -9.73
CA ASN A 171 -0.51 -10.93 -10.43
C ASN A 171 -0.65 -9.79 -11.47
N LEU A 172 -1.85 -9.46 -11.91
CA LEU A 172 -2.12 -8.33 -12.80
C LEU A 172 -1.96 -6.95 -12.13
N LEU A 173 -1.78 -6.93 -10.81
CA LEU A 173 -1.55 -5.72 -10.04
C LEU A 173 -0.06 -5.32 -9.92
N LYS A 174 0.83 -6.20 -10.37
CA LYS A 174 2.30 -5.97 -10.34
C LYS A 174 2.74 -4.96 -11.38
#